data_678ba7b4bbe3612e699afb95b0098276
#
_entry.id   678ba7b4bbe3612e699afb95b0098276
#
_cell.length_a   1.000
_cell.length_b   1.000
_cell.length_c   1.000
_cell.angle_alpha   90.00
_cell.angle_beta   90.00
_cell.angle_gamma   90.00
#
_symmetry.space_group_name_H-M   'P 1'
#
loop_
_entity.id
_entity.type
_entity.pdbx_description
1 polymer ?
#
loop_
_entity_poly.entity_id
_entity_poly.type
_entity_poly.pdbx_seq_one_letter_code
_entity_poly.pdbx_strand_id
1 'polypeptide(L)'
;MLHLLKYRFIQTVRDYPIMFWALAFPLILGTFFYFSFGSAGLDGTGDYEWDPIKVAIIEEDLSSKNAESFQAFLEELDPDTLDIQDISSESDAIKALKEETILGIYYVDDTPSLSVGKNGINESILSSLLKNYNQNAAMIQKIAMTHPEKMGAAIEAMKDYHPETRNESLGGKTLDPNVQYLFALIAYACLSGAFLGVRSSLDSQANLSALGARRSITPTHKLKLILIDMTVLFIIHFINILVLNLYLIKVLGISLGDNIGALLVVDFMGSMIGVSLGIAFGCLSKLSTDMKLGLTVAITLIPGFLAGLMFGNMKNIIELHCPIINRLNPAAVLSDAFYCMSVYNDAHRFARSIGILAIMSALFLFIAYLGIRRERYDSI
;
A
#
# COMPACT_ATOMS: atom_id res chain seq x y z
N MET A 1 8.04 -39.74 -12.21
CA MET A 1 7.48 -38.39 -12.05
C MET A 1 7.96 -37.72 -10.76
N LEU A 2 7.78 -38.35 -9.62
CA LEU A 2 8.13 -37.75 -8.31
C LEU A 2 9.61 -37.31 -8.24
N HIS A 3 10.52 -38.10 -8.82
CA HIS A 3 11.95 -37.81 -8.87
C HIS A 3 12.25 -36.49 -9.64
N LEU A 4 11.60 -36.28 -10.81
CA LEU A 4 11.76 -35.06 -11.61
C LEU A 4 11.20 -33.83 -10.87
N LEU A 5 10.05 -33.96 -10.20
CA LEU A 5 9.48 -32.92 -9.33
C LEU A 5 10.46 -32.53 -8.22
N LYS A 6 11.03 -33.53 -7.51
CA LYS A 6 11.99 -33.30 -6.42
C LYS A 6 13.24 -32.56 -6.89
N TYR A 7 13.84 -32.99 -8.02
CA TYR A 7 15.06 -32.34 -8.51
C TYR A 7 14.79 -30.94 -9.04
N ARG A 8 13.64 -30.72 -9.71
CA ARG A 8 13.26 -29.39 -10.16
C ARG A 8 13.03 -28.45 -8.98
N PHE A 9 12.35 -28.93 -7.93
CA PHE A 9 12.15 -28.18 -6.70
C PHE A 9 13.48 -27.75 -6.08
N ILE A 10 14.41 -28.70 -5.85
CA ILE A 10 15.72 -28.42 -5.27
C ILE A 10 16.52 -27.43 -6.14
N GLN A 11 16.49 -27.61 -7.46
CA GLN A 11 17.17 -26.72 -8.39
C GLN A 11 16.65 -25.28 -8.29
N THR A 12 15.33 -25.12 -8.28
CA THR A 12 14.70 -23.78 -8.23
C THR A 12 14.98 -23.09 -6.90
N VAL A 13 14.86 -23.79 -5.76
CA VAL A 13 15.12 -23.19 -4.43
C VAL A 13 16.59 -22.82 -4.25
N ARG A 14 17.53 -23.52 -4.93
CA ARG A 14 18.96 -23.22 -4.87
C ARG A 14 19.40 -22.12 -5.85
N ASP A 15 18.51 -21.63 -6.69
CA ASP A 15 18.79 -20.48 -7.57
C ASP A 15 18.61 -19.18 -6.76
N TYR A 16 19.62 -18.82 -5.95
CA TYR A 16 19.57 -17.69 -5.02
C TYR A 16 19.20 -16.36 -5.68
N PRO A 17 19.72 -15.97 -6.87
CA PRO A 17 19.34 -14.73 -7.53
C PRO A 17 17.84 -14.67 -7.86
N ILE A 18 17.26 -15.77 -8.31
CA ILE A 18 15.84 -15.84 -8.64
C ILE A 18 14.98 -15.82 -7.37
N MET A 19 15.39 -16.56 -6.32
CA MET A 19 14.70 -16.58 -5.04
C MET A 19 14.77 -15.23 -4.32
N PHE A 20 15.85 -14.47 -4.52
CA PHE A 20 15.95 -13.10 -4.02
C PHE A 20 14.79 -12.23 -4.55
N TRP A 21 14.60 -12.19 -5.87
CA TRP A 21 13.54 -11.39 -6.48
C TRP A 21 12.13 -11.92 -6.20
N ALA A 22 11.99 -13.25 -6.11
CA ALA A 22 10.68 -13.90 -5.91
C ALA A 22 10.21 -13.95 -4.46
N LEU A 23 11.11 -13.82 -3.47
CA LEU A 23 10.78 -13.93 -2.05
C LEU A 23 11.45 -12.84 -1.19
N ALA A 24 12.80 -12.73 -1.24
CA ALA A 24 13.51 -11.86 -0.31
C ALA A 24 13.20 -10.38 -0.56
N PHE A 25 13.14 -9.94 -1.81
CA PHE A 25 12.86 -8.55 -2.14
C PHE A 25 11.47 -8.07 -1.68
N PRO A 26 10.36 -8.82 -1.92
CA PRO A 26 9.05 -8.48 -1.35
C PRO A 26 9.05 -8.42 0.19
N LEU A 27 9.77 -9.31 0.89
CA LEU A 27 9.91 -9.28 2.35
C LEU A 27 10.63 -8.00 2.83
N ILE A 28 11.75 -7.66 2.17
CA ILE A 28 12.51 -6.43 2.47
C ILE A 28 11.63 -5.19 2.25
N LEU A 29 10.90 -5.16 1.13
CA LEU A 29 10.03 -4.03 0.80
C LEU A 29 8.85 -3.91 1.78
N GLY A 30 8.26 -5.03 2.22
CA GLY A 30 7.25 -5.04 3.27
C GLY A 30 7.76 -4.52 4.61
N THR A 31 8.96 -4.92 4.99
CA THR A 31 9.64 -4.41 6.19
C THR A 31 9.92 -2.90 6.08
N PHE A 32 10.37 -2.45 4.91
CA PHE A 32 10.59 -1.03 4.65
C PHE A 32 9.30 -0.21 4.78
N PHE A 33 8.19 -0.69 4.23
CA PHE A 33 6.89 -0.04 4.37
C PHE A 33 6.45 0.04 5.84
N TYR A 34 6.64 -1.04 6.60
CA TYR A 34 6.31 -1.07 8.02
C TYR A 34 7.05 0.02 8.81
N PHE A 35 8.35 0.16 8.59
CA PHE A 35 9.13 1.22 9.25
C PHE A 35 8.84 2.62 8.70
N SER A 36 8.47 2.75 7.44
CA SER A 36 8.19 4.04 6.81
C SER A 36 6.84 4.63 7.24
N PHE A 37 5.82 3.78 7.40
CA PHE A 37 4.47 4.22 7.79
C PHE A 37 4.23 4.18 9.30
N GLY A 38 5.15 3.57 10.05
CA GLY A 38 4.99 3.31 11.48
C GLY A 38 4.09 2.10 11.77
N SER A 39 4.17 1.57 12.98
CA SER A 39 3.36 0.44 13.41
C SER A 39 1.88 0.80 13.56
N ALA A 40 1.58 2.03 14.00
CA ALA A 40 0.23 2.54 14.21
C ALA A 40 -0.55 2.73 12.91
N GLY A 41 0.12 2.95 11.76
CA GLY A 41 -0.51 3.14 10.47
C GLY A 41 -0.83 1.87 9.68
N LEU A 42 -0.58 0.68 10.22
CA LEU A 42 -0.72 -0.59 9.48
C LEU A 42 -1.49 -1.67 10.24
N ASP A 43 -1.88 -1.44 11.48
CA ASP A 43 -2.60 -2.42 12.32
C ASP A 43 -4.07 -2.61 11.91
N GLY A 44 -4.59 -1.75 11.05
CA GLY A 44 -5.96 -1.84 10.53
C GLY A 44 -7.04 -1.40 11.50
N THR A 45 -6.69 -0.87 12.68
CA THR A 45 -7.66 -0.39 13.67
C THR A 45 -8.17 0.99 13.33
N GLY A 46 -7.40 1.76 12.55
CA GLY A 46 -7.74 3.15 12.20
C GLY A 46 -7.65 4.11 13.38
N ASP A 47 -7.29 3.60 14.55
CA ASP A 47 -7.02 4.41 15.74
C ASP A 47 -5.59 4.96 15.61
N TYR A 48 -5.48 6.13 15.02
CA TYR A 48 -4.24 6.90 15.10
C TYR A 48 -4.12 7.41 16.55
N GLU A 49 -3.22 6.85 17.34
CA GLU A 49 -2.68 7.56 18.48
C GLU A 49 -1.84 8.72 17.91
N TRP A 50 -2.45 9.88 17.85
CA TRP A 50 -1.75 11.10 17.49
C TRP A 50 -0.81 11.46 18.64
N ASP A 51 0.48 11.59 18.35
CA ASP A 51 1.34 12.29 19.29
C ASP A 51 0.80 13.72 19.45
N PRO A 52 0.56 14.21 20.67
CA PRO A 52 0.03 15.54 20.90
C PRO A 52 0.93 16.60 20.26
N ILE A 53 0.31 17.57 19.58
CA ILE A 53 1.02 18.60 18.83
C ILE A 53 1.65 19.58 19.82
N LYS A 54 2.98 19.64 19.87
CA LYS A 54 3.71 20.55 20.77
C LYS A 54 3.59 21.98 20.30
N VAL A 55 3.07 22.84 21.16
CA VAL A 55 2.88 24.27 20.90
C VAL A 55 3.37 25.12 22.07
N ALA A 56 3.76 26.36 21.80
CA ALA A 56 3.96 27.38 22.82
C ALA A 56 2.83 28.41 22.78
N ILE A 57 2.50 28.96 23.91
CA ILE A 57 1.55 30.07 24.06
C ILE A 57 2.34 31.29 24.51
N ILE A 58 2.22 32.39 23.79
CA ILE A 58 2.80 33.69 24.16
C ILE A 58 1.67 34.66 24.44
N GLU A 59 1.66 35.18 25.65
CA GLU A 59 0.69 36.16 26.11
C GLU A 59 1.21 37.55 25.79
N GLU A 60 0.54 38.27 24.85
CA GLU A 60 0.89 39.65 24.51
C GLU A 60 0.02 40.67 25.25
N ASP A 61 -1.31 40.49 25.29
CA ASP A 61 -2.22 41.37 26.04
C ASP A 61 -3.46 40.58 26.51
N LEU A 62 -3.48 40.23 27.79
CA LEU A 62 -4.60 39.57 28.46
C LEU A 62 -5.73 40.51 28.90
N SER A 63 -5.65 41.80 28.59
CA SER A 63 -6.67 42.77 29.04
C SER A 63 -8.00 42.63 28.29
N SER A 64 -8.03 41.93 27.14
CA SER A 64 -9.23 41.70 26.37
C SER A 64 -9.95 40.41 26.77
N LYS A 65 -11.30 40.44 26.78
CA LYS A 65 -12.11 39.21 27.02
C LYS A 65 -11.89 38.14 25.99
N ASN A 66 -11.48 38.51 24.77
CA ASN A 66 -11.23 37.57 23.72
C ASN A 66 -9.93 36.79 23.95
N ALA A 67 -8.89 37.47 24.47
CA ALA A 67 -7.63 36.85 24.87
C ALA A 67 -7.84 35.83 25.99
N GLU A 68 -8.54 36.21 27.07
CA GLU A 68 -8.89 35.29 28.16
C GLU A 68 -9.69 34.07 27.66
N SER A 69 -10.67 34.30 26.75
CA SER A 69 -11.48 33.21 26.19
C SER A 69 -10.69 32.29 25.29
N PHE A 70 -9.72 32.82 24.53
CA PHE A 70 -8.86 32.01 23.68
C PHE A 70 -7.88 31.15 24.47
N GLN A 71 -7.29 31.72 25.53
CA GLN A 71 -6.43 31.01 26.45
C GLN A 71 -7.19 29.84 27.09
N ALA A 72 -8.38 30.11 27.66
CA ALA A 72 -9.22 29.09 28.25
C ALA A 72 -9.62 28.00 27.24
N PHE A 73 -9.87 28.36 25.96
CA PHE A 73 -10.14 27.42 24.91
C PHE A 73 -8.95 26.48 24.63
N LEU A 74 -7.72 27.00 24.60
CA LEU A 74 -6.52 26.19 24.38
C LEU A 74 -6.24 25.26 25.57
N GLU A 75 -6.48 25.71 26.80
CA GLU A 75 -6.30 24.93 28.03
C GLU A 75 -7.38 23.85 28.22
N GLU A 76 -8.60 24.04 27.66
CA GLU A 76 -9.70 23.06 27.71
C GLU A 76 -9.59 21.99 26.62
N LEU A 77 -8.70 22.16 25.62
CA LEU A 77 -8.45 21.16 24.62
C LEU A 77 -7.83 19.89 25.22
N ASP A 78 -8.23 18.74 24.69
CA ASP A 78 -7.75 17.43 25.12
C ASP A 78 -6.20 17.39 25.10
N PRO A 79 -5.53 17.03 26.20
CA PRO A 79 -4.08 16.87 26.27
C PRO A 79 -3.51 15.89 25.24
N ASP A 80 -4.33 14.95 24.74
CA ASP A 80 -3.96 14.05 23.65
C ASP A 80 -3.93 14.75 22.28
N THR A 81 -4.49 15.97 22.19
CA THR A 81 -4.47 16.78 20.95
C THR A 81 -3.36 17.82 20.95
N LEU A 82 -3.18 18.55 22.08
CA LEU A 82 -2.19 19.62 22.21
C LEU A 82 -1.32 19.40 23.45
N ASP A 83 0.00 19.46 23.30
CA ASP A 83 1.00 19.48 24.36
C ASP A 83 1.55 20.91 24.46
N ILE A 84 1.04 21.67 25.43
CA ILE A 84 1.42 23.07 25.66
C ILE A 84 2.73 23.11 26.42
N GLN A 85 3.77 23.63 25.78
CA GLN A 85 5.11 23.78 26.35
C GLN A 85 5.20 25.11 27.11
N ASP A 86 5.69 25.07 28.35
CA ASP A 86 5.89 26.26 29.20
C ASP A 86 7.11 27.06 28.71
N ILE A 87 6.91 27.90 27.72
CA ILE A 87 7.92 28.79 27.13
C ILE A 87 7.39 30.23 27.26
N SER A 88 7.90 30.96 28.22
CA SER A 88 7.42 32.32 28.57
C SER A 88 8.03 33.42 27.69
N SER A 89 9.07 33.13 26.91
CA SER A 89 9.78 34.15 26.09
C SER A 89 9.51 33.88 24.58
N GLU A 90 9.07 34.94 23.88
CA GLU A 90 8.90 34.87 22.42
C GLU A 90 10.17 34.46 21.68
N SER A 91 11.35 34.97 22.12
CA SER A 91 12.63 34.65 21.52
C SER A 91 12.98 33.16 21.65
N ASP A 92 12.64 32.55 22.80
CA ASP A 92 12.88 31.12 23.03
C ASP A 92 11.87 30.25 22.27
N ALA A 93 10.61 30.70 22.16
CA ALA A 93 9.59 30.04 21.36
C ALA A 93 9.96 30.04 19.86
N ILE A 94 10.43 31.15 19.31
CA ILE A 94 10.90 31.23 17.91
C ILE A 94 12.13 30.32 17.69
N LYS A 95 13.01 30.19 18.67
CA LYS A 95 14.16 29.29 18.61
C LYS A 95 13.70 27.83 18.63
N ALA A 96 12.80 27.48 19.53
CA ALA A 96 12.21 26.14 19.63
C ALA A 96 11.44 25.76 18.35
N LEU A 97 10.74 26.71 17.71
CA LEU A 97 10.07 26.52 16.43
C LEU A 97 11.07 26.26 15.27
N LYS A 98 12.22 26.97 15.27
CA LYS A 98 13.28 26.73 14.28
C LYS A 98 14.02 25.42 14.49
N GLU A 99 14.14 24.97 15.73
CA GLU A 99 14.74 23.67 16.10
C GLU A 99 13.74 22.52 15.98
N GLU A 100 12.51 22.80 15.51
CA GLU A 100 11.40 21.83 15.35
C GLU A 100 11.02 21.08 16.67
N THR A 101 11.33 21.66 17.84
CA THR A 101 10.93 21.11 19.14
C THR A 101 9.48 21.40 19.46
N ILE A 102 8.92 22.48 18.88
CA ILE A 102 7.50 22.83 18.82
C ILE A 102 7.09 23.05 17.38
N LEU A 103 5.80 22.88 17.07
CA LEU A 103 5.26 22.98 15.72
C LEU A 103 4.49 24.27 15.45
N GLY A 104 4.11 24.99 16.51
CA GLY A 104 3.41 26.26 16.41
C GLY A 104 3.54 27.12 17.65
N ILE A 105 3.34 28.43 17.47
CA ILE A 105 3.29 29.43 18.54
C ILE A 105 1.95 30.14 18.41
N TYR A 106 1.09 30.04 19.42
CA TYR A 106 -0.12 30.83 19.52
C TYR A 106 0.17 32.13 20.29
N TYR A 107 -0.20 33.26 19.70
CA TYR A 107 -0.18 34.55 20.33
C TYR A 107 -1.56 34.87 20.85
N VAL A 108 -1.65 35.05 22.16
CA VAL A 108 -2.88 35.39 22.88
C VAL A 108 -3.01 36.88 23.00
N ASP A 109 -3.86 37.45 22.13
CA ASP A 109 -4.15 38.88 22.04
C ASP A 109 -5.65 39.06 21.70
N ASP A 110 -6.13 40.28 21.55
CA ASP A 110 -7.50 40.62 21.12
C ASP A 110 -7.84 39.97 19.76
N THR A 111 -6.86 39.80 18.87
CA THR A 111 -6.95 39.07 17.62
C THR A 111 -5.95 37.89 17.62
N PRO A 112 -6.32 36.73 18.16
CA PRO A 112 -5.40 35.61 18.26
C PRO A 112 -4.75 35.23 16.94
N SER A 113 -3.45 34.95 16.96
CA SER A 113 -2.67 34.63 15.78
C SER A 113 -1.80 33.38 16.00
N LEU A 114 -1.29 32.81 14.90
CA LEU A 114 -0.48 31.58 14.90
C LEU A 114 0.74 31.75 14.01
N SER A 115 1.91 31.42 14.53
CA SER A 115 3.13 31.24 13.76
C SER A 115 3.52 29.77 13.68
N VAL A 116 3.82 29.31 12.46
CA VAL A 116 4.26 27.94 12.18
C VAL A 116 5.58 27.93 11.40
N GLY A 117 6.41 26.91 11.62
CA GLY A 117 7.73 26.83 10.99
C GLY A 117 7.71 26.31 9.54
N LYS A 118 6.70 25.53 9.19
CA LYS A 118 6.57 24.88 7.87
C LYS A 118 5.09 24.60 7.55
N ASN A 119 4.82 24.10 6.35
CA ASN A 119 3.50 23.63 5.97
C ASN A 119 3.45 22.11 6.10
N GLY A 120 2.60 21.60 6.97
CA GLY A 120 2.38 20.18 7.21
C GLY A 120 0.97 19.91 7.71
N ILE A 121 0.67 18.65 8.03
CA ILE A 121 -0.63 18.22 8.56
C ILE A 121 -0.87 18.84 9.92
N ASN A 122 0.10 18.76 10.82
CA ASN A 122 -0.01 19.29 12.18
C ASN A 122 -0.20 20.81 12.19
N GLU A 123 0.56 21.53 11.37
CA GLU A 123 0.43 22.98 11.22
C GLU A 123 -0.94 23.37 10.62
N SER A 124 -1.48 22.54 9.72
CA SER A 124 -2.84 22.72 9.19
C SER A 124 -3.91 22.48 10.25
N ILE A 125 -3.71 21.54 11.17
CA ILE A 125 -4.60 21.31 12.31
C ILE A 125 -4.58 22.54 13.24
N LEU A 126 -3.40 23.03 13.60
CA LEU A 126 -3.26 24.24 14.43
C LEU A 126 -3.95 25.45 13.79
N SER A 127 -3.76 25.66 12.50
CA SER A 127 -4.44 26.73 11.74
C SER A 127 -5.95 26.55 11.73
N SER A 128 -6.44 25.33 11.63
CA SER A 128 -7.88 25.01 11.66
C SER A 128 -8.50 25.25 13.02
N LEU A 129 -7.79 24.94 14.10
CA LEU A 129 -8.22 25.23 15.47
C LEU A 129 -8.39 26.74 15.69
N LEU A 130 -7.40 27.54 15.29
CA LEU A 130 -7.48 29.00 15.39
C LEU A 130 -8.63 29.56 14.54
N LYS A 131 -8.78 29.08 13.33
CA LYS A 131 -9.88 29.51 12.42
C LYS A 131 -11.25 29.17 12.99
N ASN A 132 -11.41 27.97 13.55
CA ASN A 132 -12.65 27.56 14.22
C ASN A 132 -12.96 28.47 15.41
N TYR A 133 -11.97 28.73 16.28
CA TYR A 133 -12.16 29.65 17.39
C TYR A 133 -12.62 31.02 16.92
N ASN A 134 -11.90 31.62 15.97
CA ASN A 134 -12.23 32.96 15.43
C ASN A 134 -13.63 33.02 14.80
N GLN A 135 -14.05 31.94 14.08
CA GLN A 135 -15.40 31.87 13.51
C GLN A 135 -16.47 31.78 14.61
N ASN A 136 -16.24 30.97 15.64
CA ASN A 136 -17.16 30.80 16.75
C ASN A 136 -17.26 32.10 17.60
N ALA A 137 -16.13 32.75 17.89
CA ALA A 137 -16.08 34.01 18.60
C ALA A 137 -16.85 35.11 17.83
N ALA A 138 -16.63 35.23 16.50
CA ALA A 138 -17.34 36.17 15.67
C ALA A 138 -18.86 35.90 15.61
N MET A 139 -19.25 34.60 15.60
CA MET A 139 -20.66 34.19 15.64
C MET A 139 -21.31 34.58 16.96
N ILE A 140 -20.67 34.28 18.09
CA ILE A 140 -21.17 34.65 19.42
C ILE A 140 -21.30 36.17 19.53
N GLN A 141 -20.29 36.92 19.09
CA GLN A 141 -20.32 38.38 19.10
C GLN A 141 -21.50 38.93 18.28
N LYS A 142 -21.74 38.37 17.07
CA LYS A 142 -22.88 38.77 16.23
C LYS A 142 -24.21 38.45 16.88
N ILE A 143 -24.38 37.28 17.51
CA ILE A 143 -25.60 36.92 18.22
C ILE A 143 -25.81 37.85 19.42
N ALA A 144 -24.77 38.16 20.20
CA ALA A 144 -24.84 39.08 21.30
C ALA A 144 -25.32 40.50 20.88
N MET A 145 -24.93 40.98 19.71
CA MET A 145 -25.32 42.28 19.13
C MET A 145 -26.72 42.28 18.55
N THR A 146 -27.15 41.17 17.93
CA THR A 146 -28.41 41.12 17.16
C THR A 146 -29.56 40.45 17.91
N HIS A 147 -29.27 39.45 18.74
CA HIS A 147 -30.27 38.62 19.44
C HIS A 147 -29.74 38.19 20.80
N PRO A 148 -29.51 39.11 21.76
CA PRO A 148 -28.93 38.80 23.07
C PRO A 148 -29.74 37.76 23.86
N GLU A 149 -31.05 37.70 23.64
CA GLU A 149 -31.96 36.73 24.23
C GLU A 149 -31.70 35.27 23.82
N LYS A 150 -31.05 35.05 22.68
CA LYS A 150 -30.70 33.71 22.14
C LYS A 150 -29.28 33.25 22.47
N MET A 151 -28.52 34.08 23.16
CA MET A 151 -27.10 33.79 23.44
C MET A 151 -26.91 32.51 24.27
N GLY A 152 -27.78 32.28 25.30
CA GLY A 152 -27.72 31.06 26.09
C GLY A 152 -27.97 29.79 25.28
N ALA A 153 -28.97 29.82 24.40
CA ALA A 153 -29.27 28.68 23.51
C ALA A 153 -28.16 28.44 22.47
N ALA A 154 -27.51 29.52 22.00
CA ALA A 154 -26.38 29.40 21.07
C ALA A 154 -25.14 28.75 21.72
N ILE A 155 -24.83 29.14 22.97
CA ILE A 155 -23.72 28.54 23.73
C ILE A 155 -24.00 27.07 24.04
N GLU A 156 -25.25 26.73 24.39
CA GLU A 156 -25.64 25.36 24.65
C GLU A 156 -25.58 24.49 23.42
N ALA A 157 -26.03 25.00 22.26
CA ALA A 157 -25.91 24.31 20.95
C ALA A 157 -24.45 24.09 20.50
N MET A 158 -23.52 24.99 20.93
CA MET A 158 -22.09 24.82 20.64
C MET A 158 -21.44 23.79 21.57
N LYS A 159 -21.95 23.59 22.79
CA LYS A 159 -21.48 22.53 23.70
C LYS A 159 -21.96 21.15 23.28
N ASP A 160 -23.12 21.08 22.65
CA ASP A 160 -23.73 19.83 22.14
C ASP A 160 -23.30 19.58 20.68
N TYR A 161 -21.96 19.61 20.44
CA TYR A 161 -21.42 19.35 19.12
C TYR A 161 -21.56 17.88 18.77
N HIS A 162 -22.48 17.60 17.86
CA HIS A 162 -22.55 16.30 17.19
C HIS A 162 -21.92 16.44 15.79
N PRO A 163 -20.93 15.60 15.46
CA PRO A 163 -20.38 15.60 14.12
C PRO A 163 -21.47 15.28 13.10
N GLU A 164 -21.81 16.25 12.24
CA GLU A 164 -22.83 16.10 11.19
C GLU A 164 -22.37 15.15 10.07
N THR A 165 -21.07 14.85 10.03
CA THR A 165 -20.48 13.93 9.06
C THR A 165 -20.02 12.64 9.74
N ARG A 166 -20.59 11.52 9.30
CA ARG A 166 -20.15 10.20 9.71
C ARG A 166 -19.34 9.58 8.59
N ASN A 167 -18.13 9.16 8.89
CA ASN A 167 -17.33 8.34 7.97
C ASN A 167 -17.97 6.95 7.89
N GLU A 168 -18.67 6.67 6.78
CA GLU A 168 -19.20 5.34 6.53
C GLU A 168 -18.31 4.65 5.48
N SER A 169 -17.74 3.50 5.86
CA SER A 169 -17.09 2.62 4.91
C SER A 169 -18.16 1.90 4.08
N LEU A 170 -17.97 1.85 2.75
CA LEU A 170 -18.83 1.09 1.83
C LEU A 170 -18.92 -0.40 2.17
N GLY A 171 -17.96 -0.94 2.92
CA GLY A 171 -17.90 -2.33 3.37
C GLY A 171 -18.06 -2.52 4.88
N GLY A 172 -18.35 -1.45 5.64
CA GLY A 172 -18.48 -1.50 7.10
C GLY A 172 -17.13 -1.52 7.86
N LYS A 173 -16.00 -1.46 7.15
CA LYS A 173 -14.66 -1.37 7.74
C LYS A 173 -13.95 -0.14 7.20
N THR A 174 -13.43 0.70 8.09
CA THR A 174 -12.47 1.74 7.77
C THR A 174 -11.08 1.09 7.76
N LEU A 175 -10.34 1.26 6.68
CA LEU A 175 -8.94 0.84 6.59
C LEU A 175 -8.06 2.07 6.57
N ASP A 176 -6.90 1.92 7.20
CA ASP A 176 -5.84 2.90 7.09
C ASP A 176 -5.50 3.19 5.61
N PRO A 177 -5.33 4.46 5.22
CA PRO A 177 -4.90 4.83 3.87
C PRO A 177 -3.62 4.13 3.41
N ASN A 178 -2.75 3.73 4.34
CA ASN A 178 -1.49 3.06 4.03
C ASN A 178 -1.65 1.59 3.66
N VAL A 179 -2.75 0.94 4.00
CA VAL A 179 -3.04 -0.48 3.65
C VAL A 179 -3.05 -0.70 2.13
N GLN A 180 -3.37 0.33 1.34
CA GLN A 180 -3.29 0.26 -0.12
C GLN A 180 -1.89 -0.11 -0.63
N TYR A 181 -0.83 0.39 0.03
CA TYR A 181 0.56 0.05 -0.34
C TYR A 181 0.85 -1.43 -0.10
N LEU A 182 0.27 -2.01 0.97
CA LEU A 182 0.43 -3.43 1.28
C LEU A 182 -0.29 -4.32 0.26
N PHE A 183 -1.50 -3.96 -0.15
CA PHE A 183 -2.20 -4.70 -1.20
C PHE A 183 -1.45 -4.62 -2.53
N ALA A 184 -0.90 -3.46 -2.88
CA ALA A 184 -0.05 -3.31 -4.05
C ALA A 184 1.28 -4.09 -3.92
N LEU A 185 1.86 -4.16 -2.71
CA LEU A 185 3.04 -4.97 -2.41
C LEU A 185 2.77 -6.47 -2.62
N ILE A 186 1.67 -7.00 -2.08
CA ILE A 186 1.32 -8.41 -2.26
C ILE A 186 1.02 -8.70 -3.74
N ALA A 187 0.34 -7.78 -4.43
CA ALA A 187 0.10 -7.90 -5.86
C ALA A 187 1.41 -7.91 -6.67
N TYR A 188 2.38 -7.04 -6.32
CA TYR A 188 3.72 -7.08 -6.89
C TYR A 188 4.44 -8.40 -6.56
N ALA A 189 4.36 -8.88 -5.31
CA ALA A 189 4.94 -10.14 -4.90
C ALA A 189 4.37 -11.31 -5.71
N CYS A 190 3.06 -11.30 -6.01
CA CYS A 190 2.45 -12.27 -6.92
C CYS A 190 3.06 -12.22 -8.31
N LEU A 191 3.30 -11.01 -8.87
CA LEU A 191 3.94 -10.86 -10.17
C LEU A 191 5.42 -11.24 -10.18
N SER A 192 6.12 -11.18 -9.05
CA SER A 192 7.52 -11.57 -8.94
C SER A 192 7.77 -13.06 -9.27
N GLY A 193 6.72 -13.89 -9.29
CA GLY A 193 6.74 -15.22 -9.88
C GLY A 193 7.21 -15.26 -11.33
N ALA A 194 7.17 -14.13 -12.04
CA ALA A 194 7.71 -14.01 -13.38
C ALA A 194 9.21 -14.33 -13.45
N PHE A 195 9.99 -14.05 -12.40
CA PHE A 195 11.40 -14.42 -12.34
C PHE A 195 11.58 -15.94 -12.41
N LEU A 196 10.76 -16.69 -11.67
CA LEU A 196 10.74 -18.17 -11.73
C LEU A 196 10.33 -18.66 -13.12
N GLY A 197 9.29 -18.02 -13.70
CA GLY A 197 8.78 -18.35 -15.02
C GLY A 197 9.81 -18.12 -16.14
N VAL A 198 10.47 -16.95 -16.16
CA VAL A 198 11.52 -16.62 -17.12
C VAL A 198 12.69 -17.61 -17.00
N ARG A 199 13.14 -17.89 -15.77
CA ARG A 199 14.22 -18.86 -15.53
C ARG A 199 13.88 -20.23 -16.10
N SER A 200 12.67 -20.71 -15.88
CA SER A 200 12.21 -21.99 -16.42
C SER A 200 12.19 -22.01 -17.95
N SER A 201 11.78 -20.91 -18.57
CA SER A 201 11.82 -20.82 -20.03
C SER A 201 13.24 -20.88 -20.56
N LEU A 202 14.21 -20.22 -19.91
CA LEU A 202 15.65 -20.29 -20.25
C LEU A 202 16.19 -21.71 -20.12
N ASP A 203 15.83 -22.40 -19.03
CA ASP A 203 16.22 -23.80 -18.80
C ASP A 203 15.61 -24.79 -19.78
N SER A 204 14.60 -24.38 -20.53
CA SER A 204 13.94 -25.19 -21.55
C SER A 204 14.46 -24.92 -22.96
N GLN A 205 15.22 -23.84 -23.17
CA GLN A 205 15.76 -23.43 -24.47
C GLN A 205 17.20 -23.94 -24.65
N ALA A 206 17.42 -24.80 -25.62
CA ALA A 206 18.72 -25.43 -25.85
C ALA A 206 19.84 -24.44 -26.20
N ASN A 207 19.47 -23.35 -26.91
CA ASN A 207 20.42 -22.30 -27.30
C ASN A 207 20.82 -21.35 -26.18
N LEU A 208 20.06 -21.33 -25.09
CA LEU A 208 20.25 -20.36 -23.98
C LEU A 208 20.81 -20.99 -22.70
N SER A 209 20.69 -22.33 -22.54
CA SER A 209 21.22 -23.00 -21.37
C SER A 209 21.76 -24.42 -21.66
N ALA A 210 22.82 -24.78 -20.95
CA ALA A 210 23.37 -26.15 -21.00
C ALA A 210 22.35 -27.18 -20.52
N LEU A 211 21.43 -26.81 -19.63
CA LEU A 211 20.35 -27.67 -19.15
C LEU A 211 19.32 -27.88 -20.24
N GLY A 212 18.95 -26.83 -21.00
CA GLY A 212 18.05 -26.91 -22.14
C GLY A 212 18.61 -27.82 -23.23
N ALA A 213 19.91 -27.70 -23.54
CA ALA A 213 20.57 -28.59 -24.50
C ALA A 213 20.50 -30.05 -24.06
N ARG A 214 20.77 -30.38 -22.80
CA ARG A 214 20.65 -31.74 -22.25
C ARG A 214 19.22 -32.27 -22.28
N ARG A 215 18.24 -31.41 -21.95
CA ARG A 215 16.82 -31.79 -21.96
C ARG A 215 16.29 -32.06 -23.35
N SER A 216 16.86 -31.41 -24.38
CA SER A 216 16.42 -31.57 -25.75
C SER A 216 16.74 -32.96 -26.30
N ILE A 217 17.82 -33.61 -25.87
CA ILE A 217 18.26 -34.96 -26.29
C ILE A 217 17.69 -36.09 -25.43
N THR A 218 16.96 -35.75 -24.33
CA THR A 218 16.36 -36.80 -23.48
C THR A 218 15.12 -37.41 -24.15
N PRO A 219 14.91 -38.74 -24.01
CA PRO A 219 13.75 -39.42 -24.60
C PRO A 219 12.41 -39.11 -23.94
N THR A 220 12.40 -38.14 -22.99
CA THR A 220 11.18 -37.75 -22.24
C THR A 220 10.36 -36.77 -23.08
N HIS A 221 9.05 -37.00 -23.14
CA HIS A 221 8.15 -36.11 -23.87
C HIS A 221 8.18 -34.66 -23.34
N LYS A 222 8.45 -33.69 -24.22
CA LYS A 222 8.62 -32.26 -23.85
C LYS A 222 7.46 -31.69 -23.01
N LEU A 223 6.20 -31.99 -23.39
CA LEU A 223 5.02 -31.54 -22.67
C LEU A 223 5.03 -32.02 -21.19
N LYS A 224 5.50 -33.24 -20.93
CA LYS A 224 5.60 -33.78 -19.57
C LYS A 224 6.60 -33.02 -18.75
N LEU A 225 7.76 -32.65 -19.30
CA LEU A 225 8.78 -31.85 -18.62
C LEU A 225 8.25 -30.46 -18.30
N ILE A 226 7.57 -29.81 -19.26
CA ILE A 226 6.99 -28.48 -19.09
C ILE A 226 5.92 -28.49 -17.99
N LEU A 227 5.00 -29.46 -18.01
CA LEU A 227 3.96 -29.56 -16.97
C LEU A 227 4.54 -29.78 -15.58
N ILE A 228 5.60 -30.61 -15.47
CA ILE A 228 6.32 -30.80 -14.21
C ILE A 228 6.95 -29.48 -13.73
N ASP A 229 7.66 -28.80 -14.62
CA ASP A 229 8.30 -27.52 -14.32
C ASP A 229 7.25 -26.49 -13.86
N MET A 230 6.17 -26.32 -14.60
CA MET A 230 5.08 -25.40 -14.24
C MET A 230 4.48 -25.71 -12.87
N THR A 231 4.17 -26.98 -12.62
CA THR A 231 3.59 -27.41 -11.34
C THR A 231 4.53 -27.07 -10.18
N VAL A 232 5.83 -27.36 -10.32
CA VAL A 232 6.82 -27.04 -9.29
C VAL A 232 6.93 -25.53 -9.05
N LEU A 233 6.98 -24.75 -10.11
CA LEU A 233 7.11 -23.30 -10.00
C LEU A 233 5.87 -22.66 -9.34
N PHE A 234 4.67 -23.10 -9.69
CA PHE A 234 3.44 -22.65 -9.03
C PHE A 234 3.44 -22.99 -7.54
N ILE A 235 3.85 -24.21 -7.17
CA ILE A 235 3.91 -24.61 -5.77
C ILE A 235 4.96 -23.76 -5.01
N ILE A 236 6.16 -23.59 -5.56
CA ILE A 236 7.22 -22.80 -4.92
C ILE A 236 6.75 -21.35 -4.75
N HIS A 237 6.19 -20.76 -5.80
CA HIS A 237 5.78 -19.37 -5.74
C HIS A 237 4.58 -19.14 -4.82
N PHE A 238 3.62 -20.06 -4.82
CA PHE A 238 2.52 -20.03 -3.87
C PHE A 238 3.02 -20.08 -2.42
N ILE A 239 4.00 -20.96 -2.13
CA ILE A 239 4.66 -21.00 -0.81
C ILE A 239 5.35 -19.67 -0.50
N ASN A 240 6.04 -19.06 -1.47
CA ASN A 240 6.70 -17.75 -1.28
C ASN A 240 5.69 -16.67 -0.88
N ILE A 241 4.51 -16.62 -1.52
CA ILE A 241 3.44 -15.66 -1.19
C ILE A 241 2.87 -15.96 0.20
N LEU A 242 2.65 -17.23 0.54
CA LEU A 242 2.20 -17.62 1.88
C LEU A 242 3.21 -17.22 2.96
N VAL A 243 4.52 -17.37 2.70
CA VAL A 243 5.58 -16.94 3.62
C VAL A 243 5.54 -15.42 3.80
N LEU A 244 5.36 -14.66 2.71
CA LEU A 244 5.21 -13.20 2.78
C LEU A 244 3.99 -12.82 3.62
N ASN A 245 2.81 -13.40 3.35
CA ASN A 245 1.59 -13.08 4.09
C ASN A 245 1.69 -13.47 5.57
N LEU A 246 2.31 -14.62 5.86
CA LEU A 246 2.58 -15.04 7.24
C LEU A 246 3.51 -14.05 7.95
N TYR A 247 4.53 -13.56 7.26
CA TYR A 247 5.44 -12.53 7.76
C TYR A 247 4.72 -11.23 8.05
N LEU A 248 3.92 -10.72 7.11
CA LEU A 248 3.13 -9.51 7.29
C LEU A 248 2.17 -9.63 8.48
N ILE A 249 1.45 -10.76 8.61
CA ILE A 249 0.44 -10.96 9.66
C ILE A 249 1.09 -11.24 11.02
N LYS A 250 2.10 -12.14 11.10
CA LYS A 250 2.60 -12.66 12.39
C LYS A 250 3.82 -11.92 12.92
N VAL A 251 4.64 -11.35 12.04
CA VAL A 251 5.87 -10.63 12.45
C VAL A 251 5.60 -9.13 12.49
N LEU A 252 4.91 -8.59 11.48
CA LEU A 252 4.62 -7.16 11.41
C LEU A 252 3.25 -6.77 11.99
N GLY A 253 2.41 -7.75 12.40
CA GLY A 253 1.11 -7.48 13.03
C GLY A 253 0.03 -6.90 12.10
N ILE A 254 0.24 -6.95 10.78
CA ILE A 254 -0.64 -6.32 9.81
C ILE A 254 -1.90 -7.16 9.57
N SER A 255 -3.07 -6.55 9.61
CA SER A 255 -4.34 -7.23 9.29
C SER A 255 -4.60 -7.21 7.78
N LEU A 256 -4.60 -8.37 7.15
CA LEU A 256 -4.95 -8.54 5.72
C LEU A 256 -6.43 -8.91 5.51
N GLY A 257 -7.26 -8.82 6.54
CA GLY A 257 -8.67 -9.18 6.54
C GLY A 257 -8.95 -10.53 7.20
N ASP A 258 -10.22 -10.82 7.49
CA ASP A 258 -10.64 -11.97 8.31
C ASP A 258 -10.90 -13.25 7.48
N ASN A 259 -11.01 -13.12 6.16
CA ASN A 259 -11.35 -14.24 5.28
C ASN A 259 -10.10 -14.93 4.72
N ILE A 260 -9.53 -15.85 5.51
CA ILE A 260 -8.35 -16.64 5.12
C ILE A 260 -8.60 -17.45 3.83
N GLY A 261 -9.82 -17.95 3.62
CA GLY A 261 -10.15 -18.70 2.40
C GLY A 261 -10.04 -17.85 1.14
N ALA A 262 -10.56 -16.63 1.18
CA ALA A 262 -10.45 -15.68 0.07
C ALA A 262 -8.99 -15.26 -0.16
N LEU A 263 -8.22 -15.03 0.91
CA LEU A 263 -6.78 -14.73 0.85
C LEU A 263 -6.03 -15.82 0.08
N LEU A 264 -6.23 -17.09 0.45
CA LEU A 264 -5.60 -18.23 -0.22
C LEU A 264 -5.97 -18.35 -1.70
N VAL A 265 -7.21 -18.01 -2.07
CA VAL A 265 -7.65 -18.00 -3.47
C VAL A 265 -6.94 -16.91 -4.26
N VAL A 266 -6.82 -15.70 -3.71
CA VAL A 266 -6.08 -14.59 -4.37
C VAL A 266 -4.61 -14.94 -4.50
N ASP A 267 -3.98 -15.51 -3.47
CA ASP A 267 -2.58 -15.92 -3.48
C ASP A 267 -2.31 -16.99 -4.54
N PHE A 268 -3.20 -17.97 -4.64
CA PHE A 268 -3.12 -19.02 -5.65
C PHE A 268 -3.22 -18.42 -7.07
N MET A 269 -4.21 -17.58 -7.32
CA MET A 269 -4.37 -16.92 -8.62
C MET A 269 -3.21 -15.97 -8.92
N GLY A 270 -2.71 -15.25 -7.90
CA GLY A 270 -1.53 -14.41 -7.99
C GLY A 270 -0.27 -15.19 -8.36
N SER A 271 -0.08 -16.36 -7.74
CA SER A 271 1.00 -17.28 -8.11
C SER A 271 0.90 -17.74 -9.58
N MET A 272 -0.30 -18.12 -9.99
CA MET A 272 -0.53 -18.56 -11.38
C MET A 272 -0.21 -17.45 -12.38
N ILE A 273 -0.70 -16.22 -12.15
CA ILE A 273 -0.50 -15.13 -13.11
C ILE A 273 0.97 -14.70 -13.18
N GLY A 274 1.67 -14.60 -12.06
CA GLY A 274 3.09 -14.23 -12.04
C GLY A 274 3.95 -15.22 -12.81
N VAL A 275 3.85 -16.50 -12.49
CA VAL A 275 4.64 -17.55 -13.15
C VAL A 275 4.29 -17.66 -14.64
N SER A 276 2.99 -17.62 -15.00
CA SER A 276 2.56 -17.74 -16.39
C SER A 276 3.02 -16.55 -17.24
N LEU A 277 2.97 -15.33 -16.70
CA LEU A 277 3.52 -14.12 -17.31
C LEU A 277 5.01 -14.27 -17.61
N GLY A 278 5.78 -14.76 -16.64
CA GLY A 278 7.22 -14.98 -16.80
C GLY A 278 7.54 -16.02 -17.87
N ILE A 279 6.83 -17.14 -17.90
CA ILE A 279 7.04 -18.18 -18.93
C ILE A 279 6.70 -17.62 -20.32
N ALA A 280 5.57 -16.90 -20.45
CA ALA A 280 5.16 -16.30 -21.72
C ALA A 280 6.22 -15.32 -22.23
N PHE A 281 6.68 -14.41 -21.37
CA PHE A 281 7.72 -13.45 -21.72
C PHE A 281 9.04 -14.13 -22.09
N GLY A 282 9.47 -15.11 -21.30
CA GLY A 282 10.71 -15.83 -21.53
C GLY A 282 10.71 -16.63 -22.82
N CYS A 283 9.56 -17.17 -23.26
CA CYS A 283 9.42 -17.94 -24.47
C CYS A 283 9.26 -17.06 -25.74
N LEU A 284 8.61 -15.90 -25.62
CA LEU A 284 8.37 -15.03 -26.78
C LEU A 284 9.59 -14.19 -27.15
N SER A 285 10.40 -13.79 -26.19
CA SER A 285 11.50 -12.88 -26.45
C SER A 285 12.72 -13.62 -27.01
N LYS A 286 13.32 -13.08 -28.09
CA LYS A 286 14.61 -13.53 -28.65
C LYS A 286 15.82 -12.86 -27.99
N LEU A 287 15.62 -12.26 -26.82
CA LEU A 287 16.63 -11.52 -26.07
C LEU A 287 17.64 -12.45 -25.39
N SER A 288 18.81 -11.92 -25.07
CA SER A 288 19.81 -12.62 -24.26
C SER A 288 19.29 -12.89 -22.84
N THR A 289 19.91 -13.84 -22.15
CA THR A 289 19.54 -14.21 -20.76
C THR A 289 19.52 -12.99 -19.83
N ASP A 290 20.56 -12.17 -19.85
CA ASP A 290 20.69 -11.01 -18.96
C ASP A 290 19.65 -9.93 -19.26
N MET A 291 19.36 -9.69 -20.54
CA MET A 291 18.28 -8.78 -20.94
C MET A 291 16.90 -9.29 -20.53
N LYS A 292 16.63 -10.60 -20.64
CA LYS A 292 15.36 -11.17 -20.17
C LYS A 292 15.18 -10.97 -18.67
N LEU A 293 16.22 -11.24 -17.88
CA LEU A 293 16.18 -11.06 -16.43
C LEU A 293 16.03 -9.59 -16.05
N GLY A 294 16.78 -8.69 -16.70
CA GLY A 294 16.68 -7.25 -16.47
C GLY A 294 15.28 -6.69 -16.79
N LEU A 295 14.71 -7.07 -17.96
CA LEU A 295 13.37 -6.64 -18.35
C LEU A 295 12.26 -7.27 -17.48
N THR A 296 12.51 -8.41 -16.85
CA THR A 296 11.56 -9.01 -15.91
C THR A 296 11.31 -8.08 -14.72
N VAL A 297 12.34 -7.34 -14.26
CA VAL A 297 12.17 -6.31 -13.23
C VAL A 297 11.14 -5.26 -13.70
N ALA A 298 11.26 -4.75 -14.91
CA ALA A 298 10.33 -3.76 -15.44
C ALA A 298 8.91 -4.33 -15.60
N ILE A 299 8.77 -5.55 -16.13
CA ILE A 299 7.48 -6.21 -16.35
C ILE A 299 6.74 -6.52 -15.03
N THR A 300 7.45 -6.67 -13.93
CA THR A 300 6.84 -6.88 -12.62
C THR A 300 6.64 -5.56 -11.86
N LEU A 301 7.62 -4.65 -11.91
CA LEU A 301 7.62 -3.42 -11.12
C LEU A 301 6.69 -2.35 -11.70
N ILE A 302 6.63 -2.18 -13.04
CA ILE A 302 5.73 -1.20 -13.67
C ILE A 302 4.26 -1.50 -13.36
N PRO A 303 3.73 -2.72 -13.54
CA PRO A 303 2.38 -3.04 -13.11
C PRO A 303 2.13 -2.79 -11.62
N GLY A 304 3.11 -3.12 -10.75
CA GLY A 304 3.04 -2.85 -9.32
C GLY A 304 2.97 -1.35 -9.01
N PHE A 305 3.81 -0.53 -9.66
CA PHE A 305 3.78 0.93 -9.55
C PHE A 305 2.40 1.49 -9.95
N LEU A 306 1.86 1.06 -11.09
CA LEU A 306 0.54 1.48 -11.57
C LEU A 306 -0.60 1.00 -10.67
N ALA A 307 -0.40 -0.07 -9.90
CA ALA A 307 -1.35 -0.55 -8.89
C ALA A 307 -1.28 0.22 -7.56
N GLY A 308 -0.32 1.14 -7.39
CA GLY A 308 -0.18 1.97 -6.21
C GLY A 308 0.99 1.62 -5.29
N LEU A 309 1.96 0.80 -5.73
CA LEU A 309 3.08 0.33 -4.91
C LEU A 309 3.97 1.45 -4.35
N MET A 310 4.23 2.49 -5.15
CA MET A 310 5.10 3.62 -4.76
C MET A 310 4.31 4.92 -4.58
N PHE A 311 3.14 5.01 -5.17
CA PHE A 311 2.26 6.17 -5.07
C PHE A 311 0.82 5.69 -4.96
N GLY A 312 0.26 5.70 -3.75
CA GLY A 312 -1.02 5.08 -3.44
C GLY A 312 -2.19 5.56 -4.31
N ASN A 313 -2.21 6.85 -4.68
CA ASN A 313 -3.27 7.40 -5.52
C ASN A 313 -3.12 7.07 -7.02
N MET A 314 -2.01 6.40 -7.45
CA MET A 314 -1.75 6.11 -8.87
C MET A 314 -2.87 5.32 -9.52
N LYS A 315 -3.36 4.28 -8.85
CA LYS A 315 -4.48 3.46 -9.35
C LYS A 315 -5.73 4.29 -9.65
N ASN A 316 -6.05 5.26 -8.78
CA ASN A 316 -7.19 6.15 -8.94
C ASN A 316 -6.98 7.13 -10.10
N ILE A 317 -5.80 7.72 -10.21
CA ILE A 317 -5.44 8.61 -11.34
C ILE A 317 -5.63 7.88 -12.67
N ILE A 318 -5.15 6.64 -12.76
CA ILE A 318 -5.30 5.81 -13.97
C ILE A 318 -6.77 5.49 -14.23
N GLU A 319 -7.56 5.17 -13.19
CA GLU A 319 -8.99 4.87 -13.34
C GLU A 319 -9.77 6.07 -13.90
N LEU A 320 -9.40 7.30 -13.50
CA LEU A 320 -10.04 8.53 -13.99
C LEU A 320 -9.66 8.87 -15.43
N HIS A 321 -8.40 8.62 -15.87
CA HIS A 321 -7.91 9.05 -17.16
C HIS A 321 -7.90 7.95 -18.22
N CYS A 322 -7.57 6.71 -17.83
CA CYS A 322 -7.47 5.59 -18.75
C CYS A 322 -7.79 4.25 -18.04
N PRO A 323 -9.06 3.98 -17.70
CA PRO A 323 -9.47 2.83 -16.87
C PRO A 323 -9.12 1.47 -17.49
N ILE A 324 -8.88 1.40 -18.81
CA ILE A 324 -8.50 0.18 -19.49
C ILE A 324 -7.14 -0.36 -19.02
N ILE A 325 -6.23 0.54 -18.62
CA ILE A 325 -4.91 0.16 -18.10
C ILE A 325 -5.08 -0.65 -16.81
N ASN A 326 -5.92 -0.20 -15.88
CA ASN A 326 -6.18 -0.92 -14.63
C ASN A 326 -6.80 -2.30 -14.88
N ARG A 327 -7.64 -2.43 -15.91
CA ARG A 327 -8.31 -3.70 -16.25
C ARG A 327 -7.38 -4.71 -16.93
N LEU A 328 -6.37 -4.22 -17.64
CA LEU A 328 -5.34 -5.05 -18.27
C LEU A 328 -4.13 -5.28 -17.36
N ASN A 329 -3.98 -4.51 -16.30
CA ASN A 329 -2.90 -4.64 -15.34
C ASN A 329 -3.20 -5.73 -14.31
N PRO A 330 -2.50 -6.87 -14.31
CA PRO A 330 -2.77 -7.95 -13.35
C PRO A 330 -2.51 -7.54 -11.89
N ALA A 331 -1.56 -6.63 -11.62
CA ALA A 331 -1.33 -6.12 -10.27
C ALA A 331 -2.51 -5.27 -9.77
N ALA A 332 -3.12 -4.46 -10.64
CA ALA A 332 -4.28 -3.66 -10.28
C ALA A 332 -5.51 -4.55 -10.00
N VAL A 333 -5.70 -5.62 -10.79
CA VAL A 333 -6.79 -6.59 -10.58
C VAL A 333 -6.58 -7.40 -9.30
N LEU A 334 -5.33 -7.82 -8.99
CA LEU A 334 -4.98 -8.47 -7.73
C LEU A 334 -5.25 -7.54 -6.53
N SER A 335 -4.77 -6.31 -6.59
CA SER A 335 -5.04 -5.30 -5.56
C SER A 335 -6.54 -5.09 -5.37
N ASP A 336 -7.34 -5.05 -6.45
CA ASP A 336 -8.80 -4.94 -6.37
C ASP A 336 -9.44 -6.15 -5.67
N ALA A 337 -8.95 -7.37 -5.93
CA ALA A 337 -9.40 -8.57 -5.24
C ALA A 337 -9.13 -8.51 -3.72
N PHE A 338 -7.97 -7.99 -3.30
CA PHE A 338 -7.68 -7.75 -1.88
C PHE A 338 -8.63 -6.73 -1.26
N TYR A 339 -8.90 -5.60 -1.95
CA TYR A 339 -9.89 -4.62 -1.49
C TYR A 339 -11.30 -5.23 -1.34
N CYS A 340 -11.73 -6.03 -2.32
CA CYS A 340 -13.05 -6.68 -2.27
C CYS A 340 -13.18 -7.63 -1.08
N MET A 341 -12.10 -8.32 -0.71
CA MET A 341 -12.08 -9.25 0.40
C MET A 341 -12.01 -8.53 1.77
N SER A 342 -11.14 -7.51 1.87
CA SER A 342 -10.78 -6.93 3.17
C SER A 342 -11.64 -5.71 3.54
N VAL A 343 -12.09 -4.92 2.53
CA VAL A 343 -12.77 -3.63 2.74
C VAL A 343 -14.23 -3.70 2.34
N TYR A 344 -14.50 -4.05 1.06
CA TYR A 344 -15.84 -3.91 0.50
C TYR A 344 -16.76 -5.07 0.84
N ASN A 345 -16.21 -6.23 1.22
CA ASN A 345 -16.96 -7.49 1.43
C ASN A 345 -17.91 -7.81 0.26
N ASP A 346 -17.46 -7.50 -0.97
CA ASP A 346 -18.21 -7.67 -2.22
C ASP A 346 -17.79 -8.96 -2.92
N ALA A 347 -18.53 -10.03 -2.68
CA ALA A 347 -18.27 -11.35 -3.27
C ALA A 347 -18.41 -11.36 -4.80
N HIS A 348 -19.32 -10.55 -5.37
CA HIS A 348 -19.52 -10.52 -6.82
C HIS A 348 -18.32 -9.85 -7.53
N ARG A 349 -17.87 -8.72 -7.03
CA ARG A 349 -16.69 -8.03 -7.55
C ARG A 349 -15.42 -8.87 -7.33
N PHE A 350 -15.30 -9.53 -6.19
CA PHE A 350 -14.23 -10.49 -5.91
C PHE A 350 -14.20 -11.61 -6.96
N ALA A 351 -15.31 -12.31 -7.17
CA ALA A 351 -15.40 -13.39 -8.15
C ALA A 351 -15.07 -12.92 -9.58
N ARG A 352 -15.49 -11.69 -9.95
CA ARG A 352 -15.14 -11.09 -11.23
C ARG A 352 -13.63 -10.88 -11.36
N SER A 353 -12.95 -10.36 -10.33
CA SER A 353 -11.50 -10.14 -10.33
C SER A 353 -10.75 -11.47 -10.45
N ILE A 354 -11.18 -12.50 -9.71
CA ILE A 354 -10.62 -13.86 -9.82
C ILE A 354 -10.83 -14.44 -11.24
N GLY A 355 -12.01 -14.25 -11.84
CA GLY A 355 -12.30 -14.66 -13.21
C GLY A 355 -11.40 -13.99 -14.24
N ILE A 356 -11.16 -12.68 -14.11
CA ILE A 356 -10.24 -11.93 -14.97
C ILE A 356 -8.81 -12.48 -14.83
N LEU A 357 -8.33 -12.69 -13.61
CA LEU A 357 -7.00 -13.28 -13.36
C LEU A 357 -6.85 -14.68 -13.96
N ALA A 358 -7.89 -15.50 -13.86
CA ALA A 358 -7.91 -16.84 -14.48
C ALA A 358 -7.80 -16.77 -16.01
N ILE A 359 -8.55 -15.87 -16.64
CA ILE A 359 -8.50 -15.64 -18.09
C ILE A 359 -7.12 -15.14 -18.50
N MET A 360 -6.55 -14.16 -17.80
CA MET A 360 -5.20 -13.63 -18.05
C MET A 360 -4.15 -14.74 -17.92
N SER A 361 -4.21 -15.55 -16.86
CA SER A 361 -3.29 -16.67 -16.64
C SER A 361 -3.38 -17.69 -17.78
N ALA A 362 -4.59 -18.06 -18.18
CA ALA A 362 -4.82 -18.97 -19.30
C ALA A 362 -4.28 -18.42 -20.62
N LEU A 363 -4.45 -17.11 -20.86
CA LEU A 363 -3.91 -16.41 -22.02
C LEU A 363 -2.37 -16.47 -22.04
N PHE A 364 -1.72 -16.13 -20.91
CA PHE A 364 -0.26 -16.21 -20.80
C PHE A 364 0.27 -17.63 -20.98
N LEU A 365 -0.41 -18.63 -20.43
CA LEU A 365 -0.04 -20.03 -20.64
C LEU A 365 -0.22 -20.46 -22.10
N PHE A 366 -1.26 -19.99 -22.77
CA PHE A 366 -1.47 -20.25 -24.19
C PHE A 366 -0.36 -19.60 -25.04
N ILE A 367 0.00 -18.35 -24.75
CA ILE A 367 1.11 -17.65 -25.39
C ILE A 367 2.44 -18.40 -25.17
N ALA A 368 2.69 -18.83 -23.92
CA ALA A 368 3.86 -19.63 -23.58
C ALA A 368 3.91 -20.94 -24.38
N TYR A 369 2.79 -21.64 -24.50
CA TYR A 369 2.67 -22.86 -25.30
C TYR A 369 3.01 -22.61 -26.76
N LEU A 370 2.48 -21.53 -27.37
CA LEU A 370 2.80 -21.18 -28.77
C LEU A 370 4.28 -20.82 -28.93
N GLY A 371 4.89 -20.13 -27.97
CA GLY A 371 6.33 -19.80 -27.98
C GLY A 371 7.19 -21.07 -27.98
N ILE A 372 6.92 -22.00 -27.07
CA ILE A 372 7.67 -23.25 -26.94
C ILE A 372 7.51 -24.13 -28.19
N ARG A 373 6.32 -24.17 -28.82
CA ARG A 373 6.06 -24.95 -30.02
C ARG A 373 6.84 -24.44 -31.24
N ARG A 374 7.11 -23.14 -31.33
CA ARG A 374 7.82 -22.48 -32.42
C ARG A 374 9.34 -22.68 -32.39
N GLU A 375 9.90 -23.07 -31.26
CA GLU A 375 11.34 -23.32 -31.15
C GLU A 375 11.72 -24.58 -31.90
N ARG A 376 12.10 -24.38 -33.17
CA ARG A 376 12.84 -25.36 -33.94
C ARG A 376 14.32 -25.14 -33.64
N TYR A 377 15.03 -26.25 -33.39
CA TYR A 377 16.48 -26.22 -33.24
C TYR A 377 17.08 -25.84 -34.63
N ASP A 378 17.59 -24.62 -34.72
CA ASP A 378 18.48 -24.27 -35.81
C ASP A 378 19.87 -24.81 -35.41
N SER A 379 20.18 -26.00 -35.97
CA SER A 379 21.46 -26.71 -35.97
C SER A 379 22.11 -27.01 -34.59
N ILE A 380 22.30 -28.29 -34.37
CA ILE A 380 23.44 -28.81 -33.60
C ILE A 380 24.68 -28.69 -34.48
#